data_4f48d14e549d58c6e4ee9b4ab813c59e
#
_entry.id   4f48d14e549d58c6e4ee9b4ab813c59e
#
_cell.length_a   1.000
_cell.length_b   1.000
_cell.length_c   1.000
_cell.angle_alpha   90.00
_cell.angle_beta   90.00
_cell.angle_gamma   90.00
#
_symmetry.space_group_name_H-M   'P 1'
#
loop_
_entity.id
_entity.type
_entity.pdbx_description
1 polymer ?
#
loop_
_entity_poly.entity_id
_entity_poly.type
_entity_poly.pdbx_seq_one_letter_code
_entity_poly.pdbx_strand_id
1 'polypeptide(L)'
;ELIVVEAGRIAVALDGRDLGSLGNRRTPFEGPGDALYLPPGAEASLRAEGEGARLVRAAAPPPDGPGPDRPGPDRPGPEQMGLVPRVIRPADQRIAEVGRENWRRQVRTILGPEHEALRLLAGETLNPPGNWSSYPPHKHDVDAPPLESRLEEVYLFRVDPPGGFGVQVRYHGDVDGESDRSATVVVDGDVAAIPSGYHPVVAAPGYTLYYLWVMAGVGRAMHPHLDSRHAWVDDPGDGGRPGGAVTSSDRAGR
;
A
#
# COMPACT_ATOMS: atom_id res chain seq x y z
N GLU A 1 -2.00 -4.47 15.39
CA GLU A 1 -3.13 -4.36 14.48
C GLU A 1 -3.34 -2.92 14.02
N LEU A 2 -3.94 -2.76 12.86
CA LEU A 2 -4.42 -1.48 12.36
C LEU A 2 -5.90 -1.64 11.97
N ILE A 3 -6.75 -0.75 12.46
CA ILE A 3 -8.17 -0.68 12.11
C ILE A 3 -8.36 0.60 11.32
N VAL A 4 -8.82 0.50 10.08
CA VAL A 4 -9.13 1.65 9.21
C VAL A 4 -10.64 1.79 9.10
N VAL A 5 -11.17 2.99 9.37
CA VAL A 5 -12.60 3.28 9.15
C VAL A 5 -12.78 3.59 7.66
N GLU A 6 -13.21 2.55 6.93
CA GLU A 6 -13.41 2.67 5.48
C GLU A 6 -14.63 3.54 5.14
N ALA A 7 -15.71 3.37 5.92
CA ALA A 7 -16.92 4.17 5.77
C ALA A 7 -17.70 4.22 7.08
N GLY A 8 -18.53 5.25 7.28
CA GLY A 8 -19.36 5.42 8.45
C GLY A 8 -18.60 5.97 9.65
N ARG A 9 -19.09 5.67 10.85
CA ARG A 9 -18.59 6.23 12.10
C ARG A 9 -18.65 5.23 13.24
N ILE A 10 -17.63 5.24 14.10
CA ILE A 10 -17.53 4.41 15.30
C ILE A 10 -17.16 5.24 16.51
N ALA A 11 -17.72 4.90 17.68
CA ALA A 11 -17.17 5.29 18.97
C ALA A 11 -16.08 4.30 19.38
N VAL A 12 -15.00 4.79 19.95
CA VAL A 12 -13.84 4.02 20.36
C VAL A 12 -13.55 4.24 21.82
N ALA A 13 -13.40 3.16 22.58
CA ALA A 13 -12.86 3.20 23.93
C ALA A 13 -11.66 2.24 24.05
N LEU A 14 -10.62 2.69 24.74
CA LEU A 14 -9.39 1.95 25.02
C LEU A 14 -9.25 1.79 26.51
N ASP A 15 -9.16 0.55 26.99
CA ASP A 15 -9.06 0.23 28.43
C ASP A 15 -10.13 0.95 29.28
N GLY A 16 -11.34 1.04 28.72
CA GLY A 16 -12.49 1.74 29.35
C GLY A 16 -12.48 3.26 29.24
N ARG A 17 -11.42 3.87 28.68
CA ARG A 17 -11.32 5.31 28.42
C ARG A 17 -11.91 5.64 27.06
N ASP A 18 -12.86 6.54 27.02
CA ASP A 18 -13.44 7.05 25.76
C ASP A 18 -12.39 7.87 24.96
N LEU A 19 -12.15 7.48 23.71
CA LEU A 19 -11.30 8.20 22.76
C LEU A 19 -12.12 9.05 21.76
N GLY A 20 -13.44 9.05 21.91
CA GLY A 20 -14.37 9.73 20.99
C GLY A 20 -14.64 8.91 19.72
N SER A 21 -15.16 9.59 18.71
CA SER A 21 -15.59 8.94 17.48
C SER A 21 -14.54 9.04 16.39
N LEU A 22 -14.43 7.98 15.56
CA LEU A 22 -13.63 7.88 14.36
C LEU A 22 -14.53 7.67 13.14
N GLY A 23 -14.13 8.26 12.01
CA GLY A 23 -14.84 8.13 10.73
C GLY A 23 -15.91 9.18 10.53
N ASN A 24 -16.01 9.65 9.28
CA ASN A 24 -17.02 10.61 8.84
C ASN A 24 -17.27 10.55 7.32
N ARG A 25 -16.53 9.70 6.60
CA ARG A 25 -16.67 9.53 5.15
C ARG A 25 -17.65 8.40 4.82
N ARG A 26 -18.38 8.53 3.71
CA ARG A 26 -19.32 7.51 3.22
C ARG A 26 -18.60 6.47 2.36
N THR A 27 -17.51 6.89 1.72
CA THR A 27 -16.68 6.03 0.86
C THR A 27 -15.22 6.46 0.94
N PRO A 28 -14.25 5.59 0.62
CA PRO A 28 -12.84 5.95 0.59
C PRO A 28 -12.49 6.97 -0.52
N PHE A 29 -13.38 7.19 -1.48
CA PHE A 29 -13.20 8.16 -2.56
C PHE A 29 -13.42 9.61 -2.09
N GLU A 30 -14.15 9.84 -0.99
CA GLU A 30 -14.43 11.18 -0.47
C GLU A 30 -13.23 11.84 0.23
N GLY A 31 -12.26 11.06 0.70
CA GLY A 31 -11.09 11.60 1.41
C GLY A 31 -10.40 10.54 2.27
N PRO A 32 -9.34 10.94 2.99
CA PRO A 32 -8.62 10.05 3.90
C PRO A 32 -9.50 9.62 5.08
N GLY A 33 -9.36 8.36 5.53
CA GLY A 33 -10.08 7.80 6.65
C GLY A 33 -9.34 7.92 7.97
N ASP A 34 -10.07 7.88 9.08
CA ASP A 34 -9.47 7.67 10.40
C ASP A 34 -8.98 6.24 10.55
N ALA A 35 -7.95 6.04 11.36
CA ALA A 35 -7.47 4.72 11.72
C ALA A 35 -7.08 4.63 13.20
N LEU A 36 -7.01 3.40 13.72
CA LEU A 36 -6.57 3.08 15.07
C LEU A 36 -5.48 2.01 15.00
N TYR A 37 -4.29 2.37 15.44
CA TYR A 37 -3.21 1.40 15.65
C TYR A 37 -3.28 0.83 17.07
N LEU A 38 -3.22 -0.49 17.17
CA LEU A 38 -3.20 -1.24 18.42
C LEU A 38 -1.93 -2.10 18.46
N PRO A 39 -0.97 -1.83 19.37
CA PRO A 39 0.16 -2.71 19.60
C PRO A 39 -0.29 -4.04 20.21
N PRO A 40 0.58 -5.06 20.27
CA PRO A 40 0.28 -6.31 20.96
C PRO A 40 -0.18 -6.10 22.40
N GLY A 41 -1.24 -6.78 22.81
CA GLY A 41 -1.80 -6.70 24.15
C GLY A 41 -2.75 -5.52 24.42
N ALA A 42 -2.85 -4.56 23.49
CA ALA A 42 -3.84 -3.48 23.61
C ALA A 42 -5.24 -3.97 23.23
N GLU A 43 -6.25 -3.56 23.99
CA GLU A 43 -7.66 -3.88 23.73
C GLU A 43 -8.48 -2.61 23.50
N ALA A 44 -9.31 -2.62 22.47
CA ALA A 44 -10.22 -1.52 22.18
C ALA A 44 -11.65 -2.02 22.00
N SER A 45 -12.60 -1.27 22.51
CA SER A 45 -14.03 -1.46 22.24
C SER A 45 -14.45 -0.52 21.12
N LEU A 46 -15.10 -1.08 20.11
CA LEU A 46 -15.59 -0.35 18.94
C LEU A 46 -17.11 -0.49 18.89
N ARG A 47 -17.82 0.61 18.76
CA ARG A 47 -19.27 0.62 18.62
C ARG A 47 -19.68 1.48 17.43
N ALA A 48 -20.40 0.89 16.48
CA ALA A 48 -20.93 1.63 15.34
C ALA A 48 -21.86 2.76 15.78
N GLU A 49 -21.82 3.87 15.09
CA GLU A 49 -22.69 5.03 15.28
C GLU A 49 -23.54 5.28 14.01
N GLY A 50 -24.73 5.86 14.22
CA GLY A 50 -25.63 6.19 13.11
C GLY A 50 -26.08 4.95 12.32
N GLU A 51 -25.92 4.99 10.99
CA GLU A 51 -26.32 3.92 10.07
C GLU A 51 -25.34 2.73 10.03
N GLY A 52 -24.28 2.79 10.81
CA GLY A 52 -23.26 1.75 10.86
C GLY A 52 -21.91 2.20 10.30
N ALA A 53 -20.94 1.26 10.29
CA ALA A 53 -19.60 1.52 9.78
C ALA A 53 -19.05 0.28 9.07
N ARG A 54 -18.19 0.52 8.09
CA ARG A 54 -17.36 -0.50 7.46
C ARG A 54 -15.92 -0.29 7.89
N LEU A 55 -15.33 -1.34 8.44
CA LEU A 55 -13.97 -1.33 8.97
C LEU A 55 -13.11 -2.33 8.22
N VAL A 56 -11.85 -1.98 8.04
CA VAL A 56 -10.82 -2.92 7.63
C VAL A 56 -9.89 -3.14 8.81
N ARG A 57 -9.73 -4.38 9.20
CA ARG A 57 -8.77 -4.80 10.23
C ARG A 57 -7.60 -5.50 9.58
N ALA A 58 -6.42 -4.93 9.71
CA ALA A 58 -5.16 -5.51 9.27
C ALA A 58 -4.33 -5.93 10.48
N ALA A 59 -3.79 -7.13 10.44
CA ALA A 59 -2.95 -7.66 11.51
C ALA A 59 -1.74 -8.36 10.90
N ALA A 60 -0.57 -8.16 11.52
CA ALA A 60 0.60 -8.98 11.25
C ALA A 60 0.82 -9.94 12.42
N PRO A 61 1.23 -11.20 12.16
CA PRO A 61 1.61 -12.11 13.23
C PRO A 61 2.80 -11.55 14.01
N PRO A 62 2.96 -11.94 15.29
CA PRO A 62 4.17 -11.63 16.02
C PRO A 62 5.38 -12.25 15.31
N PRO A 63 6.59 -11.69 15.49
CA PRO A 63 7.79 -12.24 14.88
C PRO A 63 8.02 -13.69 15.34
N ASP A 64 8.25 -14.60 14.40
CA ASP A 64 8.63 -15.98 14.68
C ASP A 64 10.15 -16.04 15.01
N GLY A 65 10.51 -16.44 16.22
CA GLY A 65 11.89 -16.61 16.63
C GLY A 65 12.62 -15.33 17.10
N PRO A 66 13.91 -15.42 17.47
CA PRO A 66 14.72 -14.26 17.84
C PRO A 66 15.03 -13.44 16.58
N GLY A 67 14.36 -12.32 16.42
CA GLY A 67 14.56 -11.36 15.36
C GLY A 67 14.61 -9.94 15.89
N PRO A 68 14.90 -8.92 15.06
CA PRO A 68 14.91 -7.54 15.50
C PRO A 68 13.58 -7.09 16.14
N ASP A 69 12.47 -7.73 15.79
CA ASP A 69 11.13 -7.36 16.25
C ASP A 69 10.56 -8.26 17.36
N ARG A 70 11.30 -9.27 17.81
CA ARG A 70 10.87 -10.13 18.92
C ARG A 70 11.54 -9.73 20.22
N PRO A 71 10.80 -9.49 21.32
CA PRO A 71 11.41 -9.36 22.63
C PRO A 71 12.12 -10.66 22.99
N GLY A 72 13.45 -10.63 23.01
CA GLY A 72 14.23 -11.63 23.70
C GLY A 72 14.29 -11.29 25.20
N PRO A 73 14.90 -12.13 26.05
CA PRO A 73 15.03 -11.85 27.47
C PRO A 73 15.71 -10.50 27.76
N ASP A 74 16.49 -9.99 26.79
CA ASP A 74 17.21 -8.72 26.89
C ASP A 74 16.62 -7.62 25.98
N ARG A 75 15.46 -7.83 25.33
CA ARG A 75 14.80 -6.82 24.49
C ARG A 75 13.57 -6.27 25.17
N PRO A 76 13.36 -4.94 25.06
CA PRO A 76 12.18 -4.30 25.63
C PRO A 76 10.91 -4.87 24.97
N GLY A 77 9.90 -5.18 25.77
CA GLY A 77 8.55 -5.47 25.30
C GLY A 77 7.90 -4.24 24.62
N PRO A 78 6.70 -4.38 23.99
CA PRO A 78 6.03 -3.29 23.31
C PRO A 78 5.87 -2.02 24.16
N GLU A 79 5.57 -2.16 25.45
CA GLU A 79 5.48 -1.04 26.38
C GLU A 79 6.83 -0.36 26.61
N GLN A 80 7.91 -1.14 26.73
CA GLN A 80 9.28 -0.63 26.90
C GLN A 80 9.83 0.00 25.63
N MET A 81 9.25 -0.34 24.46
CA MET A 81 9.55 0.29 23.16
C MET A 81 8.72 1.57 22.92
N GLY A 82 7.89 1.98 23.88
CA GLY A 82 7.00 3.13 23.73
C GLY A 82 5.84 2.91 22.79
N LEU A 83 5.55 1.65 22.42
CA LEU A 83 4.45 1.31 21.52
C LEU A 83 3.12 1.45 22.27
N VAL A 84 2.42 2.52 21.96
CA VAL A 84 1.11 2.82 22.53
C VAL A 84 0.04 2.79 21.46
N PRO A 85 -1.22 2.48 21.83
CA PRO A 85 -2.36 2.67 20.94
C PRO A 85 -2.42 4.11 20.42
N ARG A 86 -2.71 4.25 19.13
CA ARG A 86 -2.71 5.57 18.47
C ARG A 86 -3.91 5.73 17.55
N VAL A 87 -4.67 6.78 17.76
CA VAL A 87 -5.62 7.29 16.76
C VAL A 87 -4.84 8.06 15.71
N ILE A 88 -5.09 7.76 14.44
CA ILE A 88 -4.50 8.41 13.28
C ILE A 88 -5.61 9.12 12.54
N ARG A 89 -5.59 10.45 12.58
CA ARG A 89 -6.58 11.29 11.92
C ARG A 89 -6.14 11.62 10.48
N PRO A 90 -7.07 12.04 9.60
CA PRO A 90 -6.71 12.53 8.28
C PRO A 90 -5.61 13.62 8.28
N ALA A 91 -5.60 14.48 9.30
CA ALA A 91 -4.60 15.53 9.45
C ALA A 91 -3.19 15.02 9.81
N ASP A 92 -3.09 13.81 10.35
CA ASP A 92 -1.83 13.17 10.71
C ASP A 92 -1.20 12.39 9.55
N GLN A 93 -1.95 12.23 8.44
CA GLN A 93 -1.54 11.44 7.29
C GLN A 93 -0.74 12.28 6.29
N ARG A 94 0.27 11.67 5.71
CA ARG A 94 0.97 12.26 4.58
C ARG A 94 0.21 11.96 3.30
N ILE A 95 -0.23 13.01 2.60
CA ILE A 95 -0.90 12.91 1.30
C ILE A 95 0.04 13.47 0.23
N ALA A 96 0.27 12.70 -0.83
CA ALA A 96 1.14 13.08 -1.92
C ALA A 96 0.56 12.67 -3.27
N GLU A 97 0.70 13.53 -4.27
CA GLU A 97 0.56 13.16 -5.67
C GLU A 97 1.87 12.54 -6.12
N VAL A 98 1.82 11.32 -6.63
CA VAL A 98 2.98 10.54 -7.05
C VAL A 98 2.85 10.16 -8.51
N GLY A 99 3.97 10.24 -9.24
CA GLY A 99 4.00 9.97 -10.67
C GLY A 99 3.52 11.14 -11.52
N ARG A 100 3.34 10.88 -12.81
CA ARG A 100 2.94 11.88 -13.82
C ARG A 100 2.10 11.25 -14.91
N GLU A 101 1.47 12.06 -15.73
CA GLU A 101 0.68 11.58 -16.89
C GLU A 101 -0.28 10.44 -16.50
N ASN A 102 -0.21 9.30 -17.21
CA ASN A 102 -1.08 8.14 -17.02
C ASN A 102 -0.62 7.19 -15.87
N TRP A 103 0.30 7.63 -15.02
CA TRP A 103 0.67 6.92 -13.80
C TRP A 103 0.70 7.86 -12.57
N ARG A 104 0.10 9.05 -12.70
CA ARG A 104 -0.16 9.93 -11.57
C ARG A 104 -1.28 9.37 -10.70
N ARG A 105 -1.06 9.30 -9.41
CA ARG A 105 -2.02 8.84 -8.40
C ARG A 105 -1.83 9.59 -7.10
N GLN A 106 -2.87 9.62 -6.28
CA GLN A 106 -2.78 10.15 -4.92
C GLN A 106 -2.46 9.02 -3.95
N VAL A 107 -1.44 9.18 -3.13
CA VAL A 107 -1.05 8.24 -2.07
C VAL A 107 -1.28 8.92 -0.71
N ARG A 108 -2.00 8.25 0.18
CA ARG A 108 -2.29 8.67 1.54
C ARG A 108 -1.64 7.68 2.50
N THR A 109 -0.53 8.07 3.12
CA THR A 109 0.16 7.20 4.09
C THR A 109 -0.52 7.34 5.45
N ILE A 110 -1.16 6.26 5.92
CA ILE A 110 -1.83 6.20 7.21
C ILE A 110 -0.82 5.88 8.32
N LEU A 111 -0.07 4.80 8.14
CA LEU A 111 0.92 4.30 9.10
C LEU A 111 2.25 4.12 8.37
N GLY A 112 3.05 5.18 8.32
CA GLY A 112 4.34 5.22 7.64
C GLY A 112 5.51 4.79 8.53
N PRO A 113 6.74 4.76 7.97
CA PRO A 113 7.96 4.44 8.72
C PRO A 113 8.23 5.39 9.88
N GLU A 114 7.75 6.64 9.80
CA GLU A 114 7.88 7.68 10.81
C GLU A 114 7.05 7.42 12.07
N HIS A 115 6.04 6.56 11.99
CA HIS A 115 5.21 6.21 13.13
C HIS A 115 5.85 5.06 13.93
N GLU A 116 5.74 5.12 15.24
CA GLU A 116 6.11 4.02 16.11
C GLU A 116 5.06 2.91 15.99
N ALA A 117 5.44 1.82 15.35
CA ALA A 117 4.63 0.62 15.20
C ALA A 117 5.55 -0.60 15.03
N LEU A 118 5.04 -1.80 15.29
CA LEU A 118 5.89 -2.99 15.33
C LEU A 118 6.25 -3.50 13.92
N ARG A 119 5.28 -3.78 13.06
CA ARG A 119 5.51 -4.43 11.76
C ARG A 119 4.75 -3.79 10.60
N LEU A 120 3.61 -3.17 10.90
CA LEU A 120 2.70 -2.71 9.86
C LEU A 120 3.13 -1.37 9.26
N LEU A 121 2.99 -1.27 7.96
CA LEU A 121 2.91 -0.05 7.18
C LEU A 121 1.60 -0.08 6.43
N ALA A 122 0.91 1.04 6.29
CA ALA A 122 -0.37 1.07 5.58
C ALA A 122 -0.68 2.43 5.00
N GLY A 123 -1.44 2.41 3.93
CA GLY A 123 -1.99 3.61 3.33
C GLY A 123 -3.00 3.31 2.24
N GLU A 124 -3.51 4.37 1.67
CA GLU A 124 -4.52 4.32 0.62
C GLU A 124 -3.94 4.90 -0.66
N THR A 125 -4.30 4.34 -1.80
CA THR A 125 -3.99 4.91 -3.11
C THR A 125 -5.27 5.11 -3.90
N LEU A 126 -5.45 6.30 -4.46
CA LEU A 126 -6.48 6.60 -5.44
C LEU A 126 -5.81 6.70 -6.80
N ASN A 127 -6.19 5.80 -7.67
CA ASN A 127 -5.69 5.70 -9.03
C ASN A 127 -6.74 6.21 -10.01
N PRO A 128 -6.53 7.35 -10.67
CA PRO A 128 -7.49 7.92 -11.62
C PRO A 128 -7.81 6.98 -12.78
N PRO A 129 -8.92 7.19 -13.49
CA PRO A 129 -9.32 6.37 -14.63
C PRO A 129 -8.22 6.22 -15.68
N GLY A 130 -7.92 4.96 -16.04
CA GLY A 130 -6.90 4.61 -17.03
C GLY A 130 -5.45 4.75 -16.55
N ASN A 131 -5.23 5.17 -15.31
CA ASN A 131 -3.88 5.37 -14.78
C ASN A 131 -3.29 4.09 -14.18
N TRP A 132 -1.96 4.03 -14.22
CA TRP A 132 -1.15 3.02 -13.55
C TRP A 132 -0.73 3.46 -12.17
N SER A 133 -0.56 2.50 -11.28
CA SER A 133 -0.03 2.65 -9.93
C SER A 133 0.97 1.53 -9.63
N SER A 134 1.73 1.66 -8.54
CA SER A 134 2.92 0.83 -8.31
C SER A 134 3.83 0.86 -9.54
N TYR A 135 3.94 2.04 -10.15
CA TYR A 135 4.66 2.28 -11.39
C TYR A 135 5.66 3.44 -11.22
N PRO A 136 6.92 3.35 -11.76
CA PRO A 136 7.48 2.16 -12.42
C PRO A 136 7.35 0.90 -11.55
N PRO A 137 7.27 -0.29 -12.18
CA PRO A 137 7.13 -1.53 -11.42
C PRO A 137 8.22 -1.67 -10.37
N HIS A 138 7.83 -2.05 -9.16
CA HIS A 138 8.75 -2.26 -8.05
C HIS A 138 8.37 -3.51 -7.26
N LYS A 139 9.32 -4.00 -6.46
CA LYS A 139 9.16 -5.11 -5.53
C LYS A 139 9.81 -4.77 -4.19
N HIS A 140 9.52 -5.56 -3.17
CA HIS A 140 10.10 -5.46 -1.84
C HIS A 140 10.06 -6.85 -1.19
N ASP A 141 10.79 -7.80 -1.76
CA ASP A 141 10.78 -9.21 -1.37
C ASP A 141 12.14 -9.76 -0.94
N VAL A 142 13.18 -8.91 -0.99
CA VAL A 142 14.54 -9.25 -0.55
C VAL A 142 14.93 -8.37 0.62
N ASP A 143 15.57 -8.96 1.62
CA ASP A 143 16.16 -8.22 2.75
C ASP A 143 17.59 -7.79 2.40
N ALA A 144 17.72 -6.61 1.82
CA ALA A 144 18.97 -6.03 1.38
C ALA A 144 19.04 -4.50 1.61
N PRO A 145 18.85 -4.02 2.85
CA PRO A 145 18.86 -2.59 3.12
C PRO A 145 20.23 -1.96 2.83
N PRO A 146 20.29 -0.71 2.33
CA PRO A 146 19.17 0.19 2.05
C PRO A 146 18.56 0.03 0.65
N LEU A 147 18.94 -0.98 -0.13
CA LEU A 147 18.55 -1.16 -1.53
C LEU A 147 17.13 -1.73 -1.66
N GLU A 148 16.78 -2.64 -0.76
CA GLU A 148 15.45 -3.26 -0.74
C GLU A 148 15.09 -3.70 0.68
N SER A 149 13.83 -3.56 1.05
CA SER A 149 13.27 -4.08 2.30
C SER A 149 12.35 -5.25 2.01
N ARG A 150 12.41 -6.30 2.82
CA ARG A 150 11.50 -7.44 2.68
C ARG A 150 10.19 -7.15 3.41
N LEU A 151 9.13 -6.95 2.62
CA LEU A 151 7.77 -6.69 3.08
C LEU A 151 6.79 -7.56 2.28
N GLU A 152 5.91 -8.28 2.96
CA GLU A 152 4.72 -8.86 2.36
C GLU A 152 3.65 -7.80 2.27
N GLU A 153 2.85 -7.81 1.22
CA GLU A 153 1.83 -6.79 0.99
C GLU A 153 0.47 -7.39 0.65
N VAL A 154 -0.59 -6.69 1.04
CA VAL A 154 -1.97 -7.01 0.68
C VAL A 154 -2.66 -5.74 0.21
N TYR A 155 -3.40 -5.83 -0.91
CA TYR A 155 -4.31 -4.80 -1.39
C TYR A 155 -5.76 -5.19 -1.15
N LEU A 156 -6.58 -4.27 -0.63
CA LEU A 156 -8.04 -4.33 -0.67
C LEU A 156 -8.54 -3.29 -1.66
N PHE A 157 -9.24 -3.71 -2.69
CA PHE A 157 -9.70 -2.84 -3.78
C PHE A 157 -11.12 -2.30 -3.57
N ARG A 158 -11.32 -1.05 -4.05
CA ARG A 158 -12.64 -0.43 -4.28
C ARG A 158 -12.65 0.24 -5.64
N VAL A 159 -13.81 0.27 -6.27
CA VAL A 159 -13.97 0.82 -7.63
C VAL A 159 -15.14 1.80 -7.67
N ASP A 160 -14.95 2.97 -8.27
CA ASP A 160 -15.98 3.98 -8.46
C ASP A 160 -15.99 4.47 -9.92
N PRO A 161 -17.16 4.51 -10.59
CA PRO A 161 -18.47 4.03 -10.14
C PRO A 161 -18.55 2.50 -10.03
N PRO A 162 -19.55 1.96 -9.32
CA PRO A 162 -19.75 0.51 -9.20
C PRO A 162 -19.82 -0.22 -10.53
N GLY A 163 -19.31 -1.47 -10.55
CA GLY A 163 -19.28 -2.31 -11.77
C GLY A 163 -18.03 -2.15 -12.62
N GLY A 164 -17.12 -1.25 -12.23
CA GLY A 164 -15.81 -1.13 -12.85
C GLY A 164 -14.83 -2.19 -12.41
N PHE A 165 -13.61 -2.11 -12.96
CA PHE A 165 -12.54 -3.04 -12.65
C PHE A 165 -11.16 -2.37 -12.79
N GLY A 166 -10.15 -3.02 -12.25
CA GLY A 166 -8.74 -2.80 -12.55
C GLY A 166 -8.06 -4.07 -13.01
N VAL A 167 -6.78 -3.98 -13.34
CA VAL A 167 -5.95 -5.15 -13.64
C VAL A 167 -4.67 -5.06 -12.84
N GLN A 168 -4.42 -6.04 -12.00
CA GLN A 168 -3.15 -6.20 -11.31
C GLN A 168 -2.26 -7.16 -12.09
N VAL A 169 -1.06 -6.69 -12.42
CA VAL A 169 0.00 -7.51 -13.04
C VAL A 169 0.98 -7.93 -11.96
N ARG A 170 1.45 -9.17 -12.01
CA ARG A 170 2.55 -9.65 -11.16
C ARG A 170 3.55 -10.44 -11.97
N TYR A 171 4.83 -10.29 -11.64
CA TYR A 171 5.91 -11.06 -12.28
C TYR A 171 7.17 -11.07 -11.42
N HIS A 172 8.01 -12.07 -11.66
CA HIS A 172 9.35 -12.19 -11.06
C HIS A 172 10.42 -12.21 -12.15
N GLY A 173 11.63 -11.81 -11.80
CA GLY A 173 12.79 -11.89 -12.68
C GLY A 173 12.69 -11.04 -13.94
N ASP A 174 13.43 -11.45 -14.97
CA ASP A 174 13.43 -10.77 -16.27
C ASP A 174 12.14 -11.02 -17.03
N VAL A 175 11.61 -9.99 -17.69
CA VAL A 175 10.38 -10.06 -18.50
C VAL A 175 10.45 -11.13 -19.59
N ASP A 176 11.64 -11.54 -19.99
CA ASP A 176 11.87 -12.58 -20.99
C ASP A 176 11.80 -14.02 -20.43
N GLY A 177 11.74 -14.16 -19.09
CA GLY A 177 11.45 -15.43 -18.44
C GLY A 177 9.97 -15.79 -18.65
N GLU A 178 9.69 -16.80 -19.43
CA GLU A 178 8.34 -17.22 -19.84
C GLU A 178 7.42 -17.68 -18.70
N SER A 179 7.90 -17.84 -17.47
CA SER A 179 7.25 -18.73 -16.54
C SER A 179 6.47 -18.10 -15.40
N ASP A 180 6.47 -16.77 -15.20
CA ASP A 180 5.89 -16.23 -13.97
C ASP A 180 5.23 -14.85 -14.11
N ARG A 181 4.43 -14.69 -15.13
CA ARG A 181 3.60 -13.48 -15.30
C ARG A 181 2.14 -13.81 -15.12
N SER A 182 1.45 -12.99 -14.35
CA SER A 182 0.00 -13.05 -14.23
C SER A 182 -0.62 -11.67 -14.37
N ALA A 183 -1.81 -11.62 -14.94
CA ALA A 183 -2.66 -10.46 -14.96
C ALA A 183 -4.04 -10.87 -14.43
N THR A 184 -4.44 -10.26 -13.33
CA THR A 184 -5.69 -10.58 -12.64
C THR A 184 -6.62 -9.39 -12.71
N VAL A 185 -7.84 -9.61 -13.17
CA VAL A 185 -8.90 -8.60 -13.05
C VAL A 185 -9.27 -8.46 -11.58
N VAL A 186 -9.31 -7.23 -11.08
CA VAL A 186 -9.73 -6.90 -9.71
C VAL A 186 -10.96 -6.01 -9.75
N VAL A 187 -11.92 -6.29 -8.88
CA VAL A 187 -13.18 -5.56 -8.76
C VAL A 187 -13.40 -5.05 -7.33
N ASP A 188 -14.50 -4.35 -7.10
CA ASP A 188 -14.84 -3.83 -5.78
C ASP A 188 -14.94 -4.94 -4.74
N GLY A 189 -14.20 -4.82 -3.66
CA GLY A 189 -14.15 -5.79 -2.56
C GLY A 189 -13.08 -6.86 -2.67
N ASP A 190 -12.40 -6.98 -3.80
CA ASP A 190 -11.33 -7.96 -3.96
C ASP A 190 -10.14 -7.67 -3.07
N VAL A 191 -9.49 -8.76 -2.65
CA VAL A 191 -8.24 -8.73 -1.89
C VAL A 191 -7.16 -9.48 -2.66
N ALA A 192 -6.02 -8.82 -2.90
CA ALA A 192 -4.86 -9.44 -3.52
C ALA A 192 -3.71 -9.54 -2.52
N ALA A 193 -3.21 -10.75 -2.31
CA ALA A 193 -1.97 -10.98 -1.58
C ALA A 193 -0.77 -10.89 -2.52
N ILE A 194 0.24 -10.14 -2.11
CA ILE A 194 1.49 -9.88 -2.85
C ILE A 194 2.66 -10.31 -1.96
N PRO A 195 2.96 -11.59 -1.92
CA PRO A 195 4.06 -12.10 -1.09
C PRO A 195 5.42 -11.74 -1.66
N SER A 196 5.51 -11.49 -2.97
CA SER A 196 6.75 -11.19 -3.68
C SER A 196 6.48 -10.73 -5.11
N GLY A 197 7.53 -10.21 -5.77
CA GLY A 197 7.54 -9.84 -7.18
C GLY A 197 7.09 -8.41 -7.47
N TYR A 198 7.31 -7.99 -8.70
CA TYR A 198 6.81 -6.72 -9.24
C TYR A 198 5.29 -6.78 -9.39
N HIS A 199 4.60 -5.69 -9.01
CA HIS A 199 3.13 -5.74 -8.87
C HIS A 199 2.41 -4.45 -9.30
N PRO A 200 2.65 -3.93 -10.51
CA PRO A 200 1.92 -2.77 -10.99
C PRO A 200 0.42 -3.07 -11.16
N VAL A 201 -0.39 -2.03 -11.02
CA VAL A 201 -1.85 -2.12 -11.14
C VAL A 201 -2.38 -0.96 -11.98
N VAL A 202 -3.42 -1.20 -12.78
CA VAL A 202 -4.05 -0.18 -13.63
C VAL A 202 -5.56 -0.13 -13.40
N ALA A 203 -6.12 1.07 -13.38
CA ALA A 203 -7.56 1.31 -13.38
C ALA A 203 -8.12 1.20 -14.80
N ALA A 204 -9.30 0.62 -14.99
CA ALA A 204 -9.99 0.67 -16.25
C ALA A 204 -10.38 2.11 -16.62
N PRO A 205 -10.41 2.49 -17.90
CA PRO A 205 -10.88 3.81 -18.34
C PRO A 205 -12.29 4.10 -17.81
N GLY A 206 -12.50 5.32 -17.28
CA GLY A 206 -13.78 5.76 -16.72
C GLY A 206 -14.02 5.35 -15.26
N TYR A 207 -13.12 4.57 -14.65
CA TYR A 207 -13.26 4.10 -13.28
C TYR A 207 -12.07 4.52 -12.42
N THR A 208 -12.33 5.08 -11.25
CA THR A 208 -11.31 5.31 -10.22
C THR A 208 -11.09 4.00 -9.46
N LEU A 209 -9.85 3.57 -9.38
CA LEU A 209 -9.45 2.42 -8.58
C LEU A 209 -8.81 2.90 -7.28
N TYR A 210 -9.44 2.59 -6.17
CA TYR A 210 -8.85 2.74 -4.85
C TYR A 210 -8.31 1.41 -4.39
N TYR A 211 -7.21 1.43 -3.65
CA TYR A 211 -6.80 0.29 -2.83
C TYR A 211 -6.17 0.74 -1.52
N LEU A 212 -6.56 0.05 -0.46
CA LEU A 212 -5.87 0.06 0.82
C LEU A 212 -4.72 -0.93 0.73
N TRP A 213 -3.50 -0.44 0.83
CA TRP A 213 -2.31 -1.28 0.90
C TRP A 213 -1.85 -1.43 2.34
N VAL A 214 -1.52 -2.66 2.71
CA VAL A 214 -0.97 -3.01 4.02
C VAL A 214 0.26 -3.86 3.79
N MET A 215 1.38 -3.41 4.32
CA MET A 215 2.64 -4.13 4.28
C MET A 215 3.03 -4.60 5.68
N ALA A 216 3.70 -5.74 5.75
CA ALA A 216 4.25 -6.27 6.98
C ALA A 216 5.63 -6.90 6.74
N GLY A 217 6.58 -6.58 7.59
CA GLY A 217 7.92 -7.13 7.51
C GLY A 217 8.77 -6.81 8.72
N VAL A 218 10.01 -7.25 8.66
CA VAL A 218 11.03 -6.92 9.65
C VAL A 218 11.60 -5.55 9.27
N GLY A 219 11.59 -4.61 10.23
CA GLY A 219 12.29 -3.32 10.03
C GLY A 219 11.55 -2.32 9.15
N ARG A 220 10.27 -2.20 9.21
CA ARG A 220 9.36 -1.14 8.69
C ARG A 220 9.98 -0.02 7.81
N ALA A 221 10.99 -0.36 6.99
CA ALA A 221 11.60 0.57 6.04
C ALA A 221 10.96 0.39 4.66
N MET A 222 10.62 1.49 4.00
CA MET A 222 10.06 1.46 2.65
C MET A 222 11.20 1.70 1.63
N HIS A 223 11.93 0.65 1.29
CA HIS A 223 12.94 0.65 0.23
C HIS A 223 12.48 -0.27 -0.91
N PRO A 224 11.65 0.22 -1.83
CA PRO A 224 11.23 -0.56 -2.98
C PRO A 224 12.38 -0.68 -3.99
N HIS A 225 12.56 -1.87 -4.55
CA HIS A 225 13.47 -2.11 -5.64
C HIS A 225 12.74 -1.94 -6.98
N LEU A 226 13.16 -0.94 -7.76
CA LEU A 226 12.56 -0.67 -9.07
C LEU A 226 13.03 -1.67 -10.11
N ASP A 227 12.15 -2.05 -11.01
CA ASP A 227 12.54 -2.78 -12.22
C ASP A 227 13.33 -1.86 -13.14
N SER A 228 14.63 -2.15 -13.27
CA SER A 228 15.59 -1.33 -14.03
C SER A 228 15.17 -1.15 -15.51
N ARG A 229 14.43 -2.10 -16.08
CA ARG A 229 13.94 -2.03 -17.47
C ARG A 229 12.88 -0.96 -17.68
N HIS A 230 12.20 -0.55 -16.59
CA HIS A 230 11.13 0.45 -16.60
C HIS A 230 11.52 1.73 -15.86
N ALA A 231 12.68 1.79 -15.20
CA ALA A 231 13.13 2.93 -14.41
C ALA A 231 13.24 4.22 -15.24
N TRP A 232 13.52 4.11 -16.52
CA TRP A 232 13.60 5.23 -17.46
C TRP A 232 12.33 6.07 -17.56
N VAL A 233 11.17 5.50 -17.20
CA VAL A 233 9.88 6.21 -17.23
C VAL A 233 9.84 7.34 -16.20
N ASP A 234 10.55 7.18 -15.07
CA ASP A 234 10.65 8.19 -14.01
C ASP A 234 11.78 9.21 -14.26
N ASP A 235 12.69 8.89 -15.16
CA ASP A 235 13.79 9.80 -15.50
C ASP A 235 13.29 10.90 -16.47
N PRO A 236 13.28 12.19 -16.06
CA PRO A 236 12.95 13.29 -16.96
C PRO A 236 14.06 13.60 -17.97
N GLY A 237 15.17 12.85 -17.95
CA GLY A 237 16.31 13.02 -18.85
C GLY A 237 16.02 12.59 -20.28
N ASP A 238 16.64 13.29 -21.20
CA ASP A 238 16.46 13.17 -22.65
C ASP A 238 17.20 11.96 -23.22
N GLY A 239 16.78 10.73 -22.96
CA GLY A 239 17.42 9.61 -23.62
C GLY A 239 17.23 8.20 -23.10
N GLY A 240 16.47 8.01 -22.05
CA GLY A 240 16.32 6.69 -21.40
C GLY A 240 15.42 5.68 -22.10
N ARG A 241 14.86 5.94 -23.29
CA ARG A 241 14.02 4.94 -23.98
C ARG A 241 14.90 3.79 -24.51
N PRO A 242 14.74 2.56 -24.02
CA PRO A 242 15.45 1.43 -24.60
C PRO A 242 15.01 1.26 -26.06
N GLY A 243 15.95 1.34 -26.99
CA GLY A 243 15.76 0.91 -28.38
C GLY A 243 15.18 1.94 -29.35
N GLY A 244 15.60 3.20 -29.30
CA GLY A 244 15.30 4.20 -30.33
C GLY A 244 16.37 4.37 -31.42
N ALA A 245 17.11 3.35 -31.76
CA ALA A 245 17.94 3.36 -32.98
C ALA A 245 17.15 2.80 -34.16
N VAL A 246 16.20 3.56 -34.68
CA VAL A 246 15.80 3.39 -36.07
C VAL A 246 16.91 4.00 -36.91
N THR A 247 17.85 3.18 -37.31
CA THR A 247 18.82 3.55 -38.35
C THR A 247 18.04 3.87 -39.62
N SER A 248 18.01 5.14 -39.94
CA SER A 248 17.57 5.62 -41.26
C SER A 248 18.58 5.22 -42.32
N SER A 249 18.54 3.98 -42.76
CA SER A 249 19.23 3.54 -43.97
C SER A 249 18.38 2.43 -44.60
N ASP A 250 17.38 2.84 -45.41
CA ASP A 250 16.92 2.12 -46.58
C ASP A 250 15.75 2.89 -47.27
N ARG A 251 16.06 4.10 -47.69
CA ARG A 251 15.32 4.73 -48.79
C ARG A 251 16.30 5.25 -49.82
N ALA A 252 16.97 4.33 -50.49
CA ALA A 252 17.58 4.59 -51.77
C ALA A 252 17.53 3.28 -52.58
N GLY A 253 16.68 3.27 -53.60
CA GLY A 253 16.72 2.22 -54.61
C GLY A 253 15.40 1.56 -54.93
N ARG A 254 14.55 2.18 -55.63
CA ARG A 254 13.96 1.95 -56.96
C ARG A 254 12.57 2.50 -57.08
#